data_fcd04767c1b16606905d53b4a03ebbb5
#
_entry.id   fcd04767c1b16606905d53b4a03ebbb5
#
_cell.length_a   1.000
_cell.length_b   1.000
_cell.length_c   1.000
_cell.angle_alpha   90.00
_cell.angle_beta   90.00
_cell.angle_gamma   90.00
#
_symmetry.space_group_name_H-M   'P 1'
#
loop_
_entity.id
_entity.type
_entity.pdbx_description
1 polymer ?
#
loop_
_entity_poly.entity_id
_entity_poly.type
_entity_poly.pdbx_seq_one_letter_code
_entity_poly.pdbx_strand_id
1 'polypeptide(L)'
;KLYRREAVRYVKIYGELHRFIPALAHEYGAKVMETEVNHFPRTKGVSKYGIDRTIRVLLDLVWVKFMLRFLHRPLHAFGGIGAAMFFPGLLILLYLAGYKLFSHADIGGRPLLQLGVMFTLMGANFIGMGILGELLTRIWHEPGGKAQYLLREPSEK
;
A
#
# COMPACT_ATOMS: atom_id res chain seq x y z
N LYS A 1 -4.31 -11.57 -25.13
CA LYS A 1 -3.30 -11.82 -24.10
C LYS A 1 -3.16 -13.33 -23.94
N LEU A 2 -1.93 -13.83 -23.91
CA LEU A 2 -1.62 -15.26 -23.77
C LEU A 2 -0.85 -15.43 -22.46
N TYR A 3 -1.23 -16.43 -21.66
CA TYR A 3 -0.56 -16.73 -20.39
C TYR A 3 -0.18 -18.20 -20.32
N ARG A 4 1.02 -18.48 -19.82
CA ARG A 4 1.38 -19.86 -19.48
C ARG A 4 0.63 -20.27 -18.22
N ARG A 5 0.14 -21.52 -18.18
CA ARG A 5 -0.63 -22.06 -17.04
C ARG A 5 0.12 -21.91 -15.71
N GLU A 6 1.43 -22.13 -15.72
CA GLU A 6 2.29 -22.03 -14.55
C GLU A 6 2.34 -20.60 -13.99
N ALA A 7 2.40 -19.58 -14.88
CA ALA A 7 2.46 -18.17 -14.48
C ALA A 7 1.15 -17.66 -13.85
N VAL A 8 0.02 -18.28 -14.18
CA VAL A 8 -1.31 -17.82 -13.70
C VAL A 8 -1.85 -18.67 -12.56
N ARG A 9 -1.27 -19.86 -12.33
CA ARG A 9 -1.74 -20.83 -11.32
C ARG A 9 -1.82 -20.22 -9.91
N TYR A 10 -0.92 -19.33 -9.57
CA TYR A 10 -0.80 -18.73 -8.24
C TYR A 10 -1.42 -17.33 -8.15
N VAL A 11 -1.80 -16.74 -9.29
CA VAL A 11 -2.40 -15.39 -9.34
C VAL A 11 -3.86 -15.50 -8.90
N LYS A 12 -4.16 -14.98 -7.72
CA LYS A 12 -5.54 -14.86 -7.23
C LYS A 12 -6.12 -13.53 -7.70
N ILE A 13 -7.18 -13.61 -8.50
CA ILE A 13 -7.85 -12.46 -9.08
C ILE A 13 -9.09 -12.16 -8.23
N TYR A 14 -9.14 -10.96 -7.65
CA TYR A 14 -10.30 -10.44 -6.93
C TYR A 14 -10.80 -9.17 -7.63
N GLY A 15 -12.12 -9.04 -7.83
CA GLY A 15 -12.72 -7.85 -8.41
C GLY A 15 -12.17 -7.49 -9.80
N GLU A 16 -11.85 -6.22 -10.00
CA GLU A 16 -11.36 -5.66 -11.28
C GLU A 16 -9.85 -5.92 -11.54
N LEU A 17 -9.17 -6.72 -10.71
CA LEU A 17 -7.74 -7.04 -10.83
C LEU A 17 -7.37 -7.80 -12.13
N HIS A 18 -8.37 -8.30 -12.87
CA HIS A 18 -8.15 -8.95 -14.18
C HIS A 18 -7.38 -8.08 -15.19
N ARG A 19 -7.37 -6.75 -15.00
CA ARG A 19 -6.61 -5.81 -15.84
C ARG A 19 -5.13 -5.84 -15.55
N PHE A 20 -4.76 -6.18 -14.32
CA PHE A 20 -3.41 -6.13 -13.78
C PHE A 20 -2.75 -7.52 -13.68
N ILE A 21 -3.32 -8.55 -14.31
CA ILE A 21 -2.74 -9.90 -14.34
C ILE A 21 -1.24 -9.90 -14.72
N PRO A 22 -0.77 -9.13 -15.73
CA PRO A 22 0.66 -9.11 -16.05
C PRO A 22 1.52 -8.59 -14.89
N ALA A 23 1.08 -7.55 -14.18
CA ALA A 23 1.79 -6.99 -13.03
C ALA A 23 1.80 -7.98 -11.86
N LEU A 24 0.67 -8.62 -11.58
CA LEU A 24 0.57 -9.66 -10.54
C LEU A 24 1.41 -10.90 -10.88
N ALA A 25 1.41 -11.34 -12.14
CA ALA A 25 2.23 -12.46 -12.57
C ALA A 25 3.73 -12.14 -12.49
N HIS A 26 4.12 -10.91 -12.77
CA HIS A 26 5.51 -10.43 -12.64
C HIS A 26 6.00 -10.51 -11.18
N GLU A 27 5.15 -10.21 -10.20
CA GLU A 27 5.46 -10.33 -8.77
C GLU A 27 5.81 -11.79 -8.38
N TYR A 28 5.17 -12.76 -9.04
CA TYR A 28 5.49 -14.18 -8.87
C TYR A 28 6.64 -14.65 -9.78
N GLY A 29 7.42 -13.72 -10.33
CA GLY A 29 8.61 -14.01 -11.13
C GLY A 29 8.34 -14.36 -12.61
N ALA A 30 7.13 -14.17 -13.11
CA ALA A 30 6.83 -14.39 -14.52
C ALA A 30 7.48 -13.30 -15.39
N LYS A 31 8.09 -13.70 -16.50
CA LYS A 31 8.61 -12.77 -17.51
C LYS A 31 7.48 -12.33 -18.42
N VAL A 32 7.25 -11.03 -18.48
CA VAL A 32 6.25 -10.40 -19.35
C VAL A 32 6.94 -9.94 -20.63
N MET A 33 6.40 -10.33 -21.79
CA MET A 33 6.84 -9.87 -23.10
C MET A 33 5.68 -9.22 -23.84
N GLU A 34 6.00 -8.18 -24.59
CA GLU A 34 5.07 -7.56 -25.53
C GLU A 34 5.46 -7.94 -26.97
N THR A 35 4.46 -8.20 -27.78
CA THR A 35 4.64 -8.49 -29.19
C THR A 35 3.61 -7.72 -30.00
N GLU A 36 4.02 -7.27 -31.17
CA GLU A 36 3.13 -6.61 -32.11
C GLU A 36 2.08 -7.58 -32.64
N VAL A 37 0.86 -7.15 -32.65
CA VAL A 37 -0.27 -7.91 -33.20
C VAL A 37 -1.13 -6.99 -34.07
N ASN A 38 -1.67 -7.55 -35.15
CA ASN A 38 -2.58 -6.82 -36.02
C ASN A 38 -3.87 -6.49 -35.25
N HIS A 39 -4.18 -5.21 -35.14
CA HIS A 39 -5.41 -4.73 -34.51
C HIS A 39 -6.43 -4.35 -35.58
N PHE A 40 -7.53 -5.06 -35.63
CA PHE A 40 -8.64 -4.74 -36.51
C PHE A 40 -9.62 -3.79 -35.82
N PRO A 41 -10.13 -2.75 -36.51
CA PRO A 41 -11.13 -1.86 -35.94
C PRO A 41 -12.40 -2.61 -35.60
N ARG A 42 -13.05 -2.19 -34.52
CA ARG A 42 -14.29 -2.81 -34.04
C ARG A 42 -15.42 -2.55 -35.05
N THR A 43 -16.04 -3.60 -35.56
CA THR A 43 -17.11 -3.51 -36.58
C THR A 43 -18.48 -3.18 -36.00
N LYS A 44 -18.70 -3.40 -34.67
CA LYS A 44 -19.97 -3.12 -33.99
C LYS A 44 -19.74 -2.57 -32.59
N GLY A 45 -20.56 -1.60 -32.16
CA GLY A 45 -20.61 -1.05 -30.81
C GLY A 45 -19.88 0.27 -30.64
N VAL A 46 -20.45 1.14 -29.81
CA VAL A 46 -19.87 2.44 -29.41
C VAL A 46 -19.04 2.26 -28.15
N SER A 47 -17.88 2.92 -28.08
CA SER A 47 -17.02 2.90 -26.91
C SER A 47 -17.70 3.67 -25.76
N LYS A 48 -18.05 2.97 -24.69
CA LYS A 48 -18.62 3.56 -23.47
C LYS A 48 -17.49 3.97 -22.49
N TYR A 49 -16.52 4.74 -22.98
CA TYR A 49 -15.46 5.26 -22.12
C TYR A 49 -15.90 6.60 -21.49
N GLY A 50 -16.34 6.57 -20.23
CA GLY A 50 -16.65 7.76 -19.44
C GLY A 50 -15.53 8.11 -18.45
N ILE A 51 -15.50 9.34 -17.97
CA ILE A 51 -14.56 9.88 -16.95
C ILE A 51 -14.62 9.05 -15.67
N ASP A 52 -15.82 8.60 -15.29
CA ASP A 52 -16.06 7.74 -14.12
C ASP A 52 -15.21 6.44 -14.14
N ARG A 53 -15.05 5.85 -15.33
CA ARG A 53 -14.17 4.67 -15.48
C ARG A 53 -12.71 5.02 -15.29
N THR A 54 -12.27 6.20 -15.72
CA THR A 54 -10.88 6.64 -15.55
C THR A 54 -10.53 6.79 -14.08
N ILE A 55 -11.42 7.37 -13.28
CA ILE A 55 -11.25 7.52 -11.84
C ILE A 55 -11.15 6.14 -11.17
N ARG A 56 -12.06 5.21 -11.51
CA ARG A 56 -11.99 3.83 -10.96
C ARG A 56 -10.68 3.13 -11.30
N VAL A 57 -10.24 3.22 -12.57
CA VAL A 57 -8.96 2.62 -12.99
C VAL A 57 -7.78 3.26 -12.25
N LEU A 58 -7.82 4.57 -12.01
CA LEU A 58 -6.78 5.26 -11.24
C LEU A 58 -6.74 4.78 -9.79
N LEU A 59 -7.90 4.64 -9.16
CA LEU A 59 -8.00 4.09 -7.79
C LEU A 59 -7.52 2.64 -7.74
N ASP A 60 -7.89 1.81 -8.71
CA ASP A 60 -7.42 0.44 -8.83
C ASP A 60 -5.88 0.38 -8.99
N LEU A 61 -5.31 1.31 -9.77
CA LEU A 61 -3.85 1.38 -9.97
C LEU A 61 -3.12 1.77 -8.67
N VAL A 62 -3.66 2.76 -7.94
CA VAL A 62 -3.14 3.17 -6.63
C VAL A 62 -3.22 2.01 -5.65
N TRP A 63 -4.36 1.30 -5.62
CA TRP A 63 -4.55 0.12 -4.79
C TRP A 63 -3.56 -1.00 -5.12
N VAL A 64 -3.40 -1.34 -6.40
CA VAL A 64 -2.44 -2.37 -6.83
C VAL A 64 -1.01 -1.98 -6.47
N LYS A 65 -0.61 -0.73 -6.73
CA LYS A 65 0.72 -0.22 -6.36
C LYS A 65 0.95 -0.29 -4.86
N PHE A 66 -0.05 0.09 -4.07
CA PHE A 66 0.01 0.00 -2.61
C PHE A 66 0.15 -1.46 -2.16
N MET A 67 -0.67 -2.35 -2.71
CA MET A 67 -0.66 -3.77 -2.39
C MET A 67 0.70 -4.42 -2.71
N LEU A 68 1.24 -4.19 -3.92
CA LEU A 68 2.52 -4.75 -4.32
C LEU A 68 3.70 -4.23 -3.48
N ARG A 69 3.65 -2.98 -3.04
CA ARG A 69 4.76 -2.36 -2.31
C ARG A 69 4.71 -2.55 -0.80
N PHE A 70 3.51 -2.52 -0.22
CA PHE A 70 3.33 -2.41 1.24
C PHE A 70 2.63 -3.60 1.89
N LEU A 71 2.03 -4.51 1.11
CA LEU A 71 1.35 -5.67 1.67
C LEU A 71 2.29 -6.58 2.48
N HIS A 72 3.57 -6.65 2.09
CA HIS A 72 4.55 -7.48 2.78
C HIS A 72 5.17 -6.83 4.01
N ARG A 73 5.12 -5.48 4.12
CA ARG A 73 5.72 -4.72 5.23
C ARG A 73 4.91 -3.46 5.54
N PRO A 74 3.67 -3.58 5.99
CA PRO A 74 2.82 -2.43 6.27
C PRO A 74 3.33 -1.55 7.41
N LEU A 75 4.04 -2.13 8.38
CA LEU A 75 4.68 -1.39 9.47
C LEU A 75 5.70 -0.37 8.95
N HIS A 76 6.46 -0.69 7.90
CA HIS A 76 7.43 0.27 7.34
C HIS A 76 6.74 1.45 6.65
N ALA A 77 5.60 1.23 6.01
CA ALA A 77 4.83 2.28 5.35
C ALA A 77 4.20 3.24 6.38
N PHE A 78 3.34 2.69 7.22
CA PHE A 78 2.58 3.48 8.19
C PHE A 78 3.42 3.91 9.39
N GLY A 79 4.30 3.04 9.88
CA GLY A 79 5.19 3.32 10.99
C GLY A 79 6.19 4.43 10.68
N GLY A 80 6.74 4.49 9.46
CA GLY A 80 7.62 5.57 9.03
C GLY A 80 6.93 6.94 9.03
N ILE A 81 5.73 7.02 8.44
CA ILE A 81 4.91 8.24 8.46
C ILE A 81 4.52 8.58 9.89
N GLY A 82 4.11 7.58 10.67
CA GLY A 82 3.74 7.75 12.07
C GLY A 82 4.89 8.30 12.92
N ALA A 83 6.09 7.75 12.78
CA ALA A 83 7.27 8.23 13.47
C ALA A 83 7.63 9.67 13.07
N ALA A 84 7.58 9.99 11.77
CA ALA A 84 7.85 11.33 11.25
C ALA A 84 6.87 12.40 11.77
N MET A 85 5.68 12.02 12.18
CA MET A 85 4.70 12.91 12.83
C MET A 85 4.83 12.86 14.35
N PHE A 86 4.97 11.68 14.95
CA PHE A 86 4.99 11.49 16.39
C PHE A 86 6.16 12.23 17.08
N PHE A 87 7.38 12.06 16.57
CA PHE A 87 8.55 12.67 17.20
C PHE A 87 8.55 14.19 17.16
N PRO A 88 8.26 14.89 16.05
CA PRO A 88 8.11 16.34 16.06
C PRO A 88 6.97 16.82 16.97
N GLY A 89 5.83 16.11 16.97
CA GLY A 89 4.73 16.43 17.88
C GLY A 89 5.15 16.34 19.34
N LEU A 90 5.83 15.26 19.71
CA LEU A 90 6.34 15.06 21.07
C LEU A 90 7.37 16.13 21.46
N LEU A 91 8.28 16.48 20.55
CA LEU A 91 9.27 17.56 20.80
C LEU A 91 8.60 18.90 21.04
N ILE A 92 7.57 19.24 20.27
CA ILE A 92 6.77 20.47 20.49
C ILE A 92 6.14 20.45 21.88
N LEU A 93 5.54 19.34 22.28
CA LEU A 93 4.89 19.20 23.60
C LEU A 93 5.93 19.30 24.74
N LEU A 94 7.07 18.65 24.61
CA LEU A 94 8.15 18.72 25.59
C LEU A 94 8.71 20.13 25.71
N TYR A 95 8.91 20.82 24.59
CA TYR A 95 9.32 22.22 24.56
C TYR A 95 8.34 23.11 25.30
N LEU A 96 7.04 23.00 25.02
CA LEU A 96 6.00 23.79 25.66
C LEU A 96 5.85 23.45 27.15
N ALA A 97 5.98 22.18 27.52
CA ALA A 97 6.00 21.77 28.92
C ALA A 97 7.16 22.40 29.69
N GLY A 98 8.38 22.35 29.13
CA GLY A 98 9.55 23.02 29.69
C GLY A 98 9.34 24.52 29.79
N TYR A 99 8.85 25.17 28.72
CA TYR A 99 8.57 26.59 28.72
C TYR A 99 7.57 26.99 29.82
N LYS A 100 6.49 26.22 30.00
CA LYS A 100 5.53 26.45 31.08
C LYS A 100 6.15 26.34 32.46
N LEU A 101 7.00 25.32 32.65
CA LEU A 101 7.62 25.05 33.96
C LEU A 101 8.60 26.16 34.38
N PHE A 102 9.42 26.65 33.43
CA PHE A 102 10.44 27.66 33.72
C PHE A 102 9.93 29.09 33.66
N SER A 103 8.99 29.39 32.75
CA SER A 103 8.51 30.77 32.54
C SER A 103 7.17 31.06 33.20
N HIS A 104 6.51 30.06 33.83
CA HIS A 104 5.17 30.18 34.44
C HIS A 104 4.12 30.79 33.48
N ALA A 105 4.39 30.77 32.18
CA ALA A 105 3.56 31.35 31.16
C ALA A 105 2.37 30.46 30.79
N ASP A 106 1.22 31.07 30.47
CA ASP A 106 0.10 30.30 29.94
C ASP A 106 0.39 29.81 28.50
N ILE A 107 0.15 28.53 28.28
CA ILE A 107 0.33 27.85 26.98
C ILE A 107 -0.99 27.43 26.35
N GLY A 108 -2.12 27.56 27.09
CA GLY A 108 -3.43 27.03 26.67
C GLY A 108 -3.97 27.61 25.37
N GLY A 109 -3.70 28.90 25.11
CA GLY A 109 -4.14 29.59 23.89
C GLY A 109 -3.19 29.51 22.68
N ARG A 110 -2.11 28.72 22.76
CA ARG A 110 -1.12 28.71 21.70
C ARG A 110 -1.47 27.68 20.61
N PRO A 111 -1.56 28.08 19.32
CA PRO A 111 -1.81 27.15 18.20
C PRO A 111 -0.77 26.03 18.13
N LEU A 112 0.47 26.30 18.61
CA LEU A 112 1.55 25.32 18.64
C LEU A 112 1.24 24.12 19.56
N LEU A 113 0.49 24.33 20.64
CA LEU A 113 0.05 23.25 21.53
C LEU A 113 -0.89 22.29 20.80
N GLN A 114 -1.87 22.83 20.07
CA GLN A 114 -2.81 22.03 19.29
C GLN A 114 -2.08 21.23 18.21
N LEU A 115 -1.13 21.87 17.53
CA LEU A 115 -0.32 21.23 16.50
C LEU A 115 0.52 20.09 17.07
N GLY A 116 1.15 20.29 18.24
CA GLY A 116 1.91 19.24 18.94
C GLY A 116 1.04 18.06 19.33
N VAL A 117 -0.16 18.32 19.89
CA VAL A 117 -1.12 17.26 20.25
C VAL A 117 -1.60 16.50 19.00
N MET A 118 -2.02 17.23 17.95
CA MET A 118 -2.46 16.60 16.70
C MET A 118 -1.37 15.70 16.09
N PHE A 119 -0.16 16.19 15.97
CA PHE A 119 0.95 15.41 15.39
C PHE A 119 1.26 14.17 16.22
N THR A 120 1.28 14.29 17.54
CA THR A 120 1.53 13.14 18.43
C THR A 120 0.42 12.10 18.31
N LEU A 121 -0.86 12.52 18.36
CA LEU A 121 -1.99 11.60 18.23
C LEU A 121 -2.06 10.95 16.85
N MET A 122 -1.91 11.72 15.77
CA MET A 122 -1.91 11.19 14.42
C MET A 122 -0.72 10.23 14.20
N GLY A 123 0.46 10.60 14.69
CA GLY A 123 1.64 9.75 14.62
C GLY A 123 1.44 8.43 15.34
N ALA A 124 0.89 8.45 16.56
CA ALA A 124 0.55 7.24 17.32
C ALA A 124 -0.48 6.36 16.59
N ASN A 125 -1.52 6.97 15.99
CA ASN A 125 -2.50 6.25 15.18
C ASN A 125 -1.86 5.56 13.98
N PHE A 126 -1.01 6.25 13.22
CA PHE A 126 -0.33 5.66 12.08
C PHE A 126 0.60 4.50 12.49
N ILE A 127 1.32 4.62 13.61
CA ILE A 127 2.14 3.52 14.14
C ILE A 127 1.24 2.33 14.50
N GLY A 128 0.13 2.57 15.20
CA GLY A 128 -0.86 1.54 15.54
C GLY A 128 -1.41 0.83 14.30
N MET A 129 -1.78 1.60 13.25
CA MET A 129 -2.23 1.04 11.97
C MET A 129 -1.13 0.18 11.31
N GLY A 130 0.13 0.60 11.42
CA GLY A 130 1.26 -0.17 10.90
C GLY A 130 1.41 -1.52 11.61
N ILE A 131 1.31 -1.53 12.95
CA ILE A 131 1.38 -2.76 13.75
C ILE A 131 0.20 -3.69 13.43
N LEU A 132 -1.02 -3.15 13.38
CA LEU A 132 -2.20 -3.94 13.02
C LEU A 132 -2.09 -4.52 11.61
N GLY A 133 -1.60 -3.74 10.65
CA GLY A 133 -1.36 -4.21 9.29
C GLY A 133 -0.36 -5.36 9.25
N GLU A 134 0.73 -5.27 10.01
CA GLU A 134 1.73 -6.33 10.11
C GLU A 134 1.14 -7.62 10.70
N LEU A 135 0.34 -7.51 11.78
CA LEU A 135 -0.35 -8.64 12.38
C LEU A 135 -1.34 -9.28 11.40
N LEU A 136 -2.14 -8.47 10.69
CA LEU A 136 -3.07 -8.97 9.68
C LEU A 136 -2.35 -9.70 8.54
N THR A 137 -1.20 -9.21 8.12
CA THR A 137 -0.39 -9.87 7.09
C THR A 137 0.12 -11.22 7.57
N ARG A 138 0.55 -11.34 8.82
CA ARG A 138 0.98 -12.62 9.41
C ARG A 138 -0.18 -13.60 9.51
N ILE A 139 -1.30 -13.18 10.09
CA ILE A 139 -2.52 -14.02 10.20
C ILE A 139 -2.99 -14.48 8.80
N TRP A 140 -2.84 -13.64 7.78
CA TRP A 140 -3.22 -14.02 6.42
C TRP A 140 -2.31 -15.10 5.82
N HIS A 141 -1.04 -15.12 6.15
CA HIS A 141 -0.08 -16.08 5.58
C HIS A 141 0.02 -17.38 6.38
N GLU A 142 -0.01 -17.32 7.71
CA GLU A 142 0.19 -18.49 8.58
C GLU A 142 -0.88 -19.58 8.46
N PRO A 143 -2.21 -19.31 8.52
CA PRO A 143 -3.21 -20.38 8.52
C PRO A 143 -3.47 -20.98 7.14
N GLY A 144 -2.99 -20.39 6.07
CA GLY A 144 -3.30 -20.80 4.69
C GLY A 144 -2.20 -21.62 4.01
N GLY A 145 -1.07 -21.88 4.63
CA GLY A 145 0.10 -22.48 3.95
C GLY A 145 0.55 -21.67 2.73
N LYS A 146 0.22 -20.37 2.71
CA LYS A 146 0.56 -19.48 1.60
C LYS A 146 1.99 -19.03 1.78
N ALA A 147 2.91 -19.68 1.04
CA ALA A 147 4.29 -19.26 1.01
C ALA A 147 4.42 -17.81 0.56
N GLN A 148 5.24 -17.04 1.28
CA GLN A 148 5.56 -15.65 0.89
C GLN A 148 6.42 -15.58 -0.38
N TYR A 149 7.01 -16.71 -0.76
CA TYR A 149 7.86 -16.86 -1.95
C TYR A 149 7.66 -18.24 -2.56
N LEU A 150 7.80 -18.31 -3.86
CA LEU A 150 7.77 -19.56 -4.59
C LEU A 150 9.22 -19.98 -4.88
N LEU A 151 9.60 -21.15 -4.41
CA LEU A 151 10.86 -21.76 -4.81
C LEU A 151 10.73 -22.22 -6.26
N ARG A 152 11.67 -21.83 -7.11
CA ARG A 152 11.79 -22.38 -8.45
C ARG A 152 12.31 -23.79 -8.30
N GLU A 153 11.53 -24.78 -8.73
CA GLU A 153 12.04 -26.14 -8.85
C GLU A 153 13.24 -26.12 -9.80
N PRO A 154 14.37 -26.75 -9.41
CA PRO A 154 15.49 -26.90 -10.35
C PRO A 154 14.95 -27.63 -11.57
N SER A 155 15.12 -27.04 -12.75
CA SER A 155 14.79 -27.74 -14.00
C SER A 155 15.68 -28.95 -14.08
N GLU A 156 15.12 -30.12 -13.94
CA GLU A 156 15.81 -31.35 -14.33
C GLU A 156 16.26 -31.18 -15.79
N LYS A 157 17.57 -31.31 -15.98
CA LYS A 157 18.20 -31.28 -17.29
C LYS A 157 18.01 -32.63 -17.97
#